data_d035626844d29c9d9276ded3116ea0f2
#
_entry.id   d035626844d29c9d9276ded3116ea0f2
#
_cell.length_a   1.000
_cell.length_b   1.000
_cell.length_c   1.000
_cell.angle_alpha   90.00
_cell.angle_beta   90.00
_cell.angle_gamma   90.00
#
_symmetry.space_group_name_H-M   'P 1'
#
loop_
_entity.id
_entity.type
_entity.pdbx_description
1 polymer ?
#
loop_
_entity_poly.entity_id
_entity_poly.type
_entity_poly.pdbx_seq_one_letter_code
_entity_poly.pdbx_strand_id
1 'polypeptide(L)'
;MKRLIFILVISSHSFSDQIIEKFQAANGRYNDSDYIGAIQLYEQIVSEEWQSGYLFYNLGNSYFRQGMFGQSIWAYNKALKLSPRFENIKYNLEIANSKIKDRVTLPPEFFLVNFYIKLKSYFTFFEWLFLCGLLVFLSASFFMFSKVLISNIIVVRRLILILSFSAFVFHLIAFDIFLEDSKETHGIIIFDNVHAFSGPFKGESTRLFTLNEGTKVSVLQNQGNWFEIFLLSGEKAWIPIEKIKVI
;
A
#
# COMPACT_ATOMS: atom_id res chain seq x y z
N MET A 1 19.19 -19.14 28.49
CA MET A 1 19.15 -18.22 27.33
C MET A 1 19.40 -18.90 25.98
N LYS A 2 20.47 -19.69 25.77
CA LYS A 2 20.76 -20.36 24.48
C LYS A 2 19.63 -21.30 23.96
N ARG A 3 18.94 -22.04 24.86
CA ARG A 3 17.83 -22.95 24.46
C ARG A 3 16.57 -22.22 24.04
N LEU A 4 16.27 -21.04 24.60
CA LEU A 4 15.09 -20.22 24.20
C LEU A 4 15.28 -19.62 22.80
N ILE A 5 16.49 -19.19 22.47
CA ILE A 5 16.82 -18.63 21.15
C ILE A 5 16.67 -19.72 20.07
N PHE A 6 17.10 -20.96 20.36
CA PHE A 6 17.00 -22.06 19.42
C PHE A 6 15.54 -22.49 19.14
N ILE A 7 14.67 -22.49 20.15
CA ILE A 7 13.24 -22.77 20.00
C ILE A 7 12.56 -21.68 19.16
N LEU A 8 12.89 -20.41 19.36
CA LEU A 8 12.35 -19.29 18.58
C LEU A 8 12.77 -19.37 17.09
N VAL A 9 13.99 -19.77 16.79
CA VAL A 9 14.48 -19.95 15.42
C VAL A 9 13.77 -21.12 14.71
N ILE A 10 13.57 -22.25 15.39
CA ILE A 10 12.85 -23.40 14.81
C ILE A 10 11.39 -23.07 14.55
N SER A 11 10.72 -22.38 15.47
CA SER A 11 9.31 -22.00 15.30
C SER A 11 9.09 -21.01 14.15
N SER A 12 10.02 -20.09 13.94
CA SER A 12 9.95 -19.14 12.83
C SER A 12 10.16 -19.80 11.46
N HIS A 13 11.01 -20.81 11.35
CA HIS A 13 11.20 -21.58 10.12
C HIS A 13 9.94 -22.38 9.76
N SER A 14 9.36 -23.11 10.72
CA SER A 14 8.15 -23.91 10.46
C SER A 14 6.95 -23.05 10.07
N PHE A 15 6.81 -21.83 10.60
CA PHE A 15 5.76 -20.89 10.24
C PHE A 15 5.97 -20.35 8.80
N SER A 16 7.20 -19.98 8.46
CA SER A 16 7.53 -19.50 7.10
C SER A 16 7.26 -20.58 6.04
N ASP A 17 7.60 -21.85 6.35
CA ASP A 17 7.37 -22.97 5.43
C ASP A 17 5.87 -23.22 5.18
N GLN A 18 5.04 -23.11 6.21
CA GLN A 18 3.59 -23.22 6.07
C GLN A 18 2.98 -22.12 5.20
N ILE A 19 3.43 -20.88 5.34
CA ILE A 19 2.99 -19.76 4.49
C ILE A 19 3.36 -20.01 3.03
N ILE A 20 4.59 -20.46 2.77
CA ILE A 20 5.07 -20.78 1.42
C ILE A 20 4.23 -21.91 0.81
N GLU A 21 3.96 -22.97 1.56
CA GLU A 21 3.14 -24.10 1.11
C GLU A 21 1.71 -23.64 0.76
N LYS A 22 1.06 -22.87 1.64
CA LYS A 22 -0.28 -22.29 1.39
C LYS A 22 -0.27 -21.39 0.14
N PHE A 23 0.78 -20.57 -0.03
CA PHE A 23 0.90 -19.69 -1.19
C PHE A 23 1.05 -20.49 -2.48
N GLN A 24 1.84 -21.56 -2.48
CA GLN A 24 1.99 -22.46 -3.63
C GLN A 24 0.67 -23.20 -3.94
N ALA A 25 -0.03 -23.68 -2.91
CA ALA A 25 -1.34 -24.29 -3.07
C ALA A 25 -2.37 -23.32 -3.66
N ALA A 26 -2.38 -22.06 -3.21
CA ALA A 26 -3.23 -21.03 -3.76
C ALA A 26 -2.92 -20.75 -5.25
N ASN A 27 -1.63 -20.67 -5.60
CA ASN A 27 -1.19 -20.53 -7.01
C ASN A 27 -1.65 -21.74 -7.84
N GLY A 28 -1.57 -22.95 -7.30
CA GLY A 28 -2.08 -24.16 -7.97
C GLY A 28 -3.58 -24.06 -8.27
N ARG A 29 -4.39 -23.70 -7.23
CA ARG A 29 -5.83 -23.47 -7.41
C ARG A 29 -6.14 -22.43 -8.50
N TYR A 30 -5.41 -21.31 -8.48
CA TYR A 30 -5.57 -20.29 -9.51
C TYR A 30 -5.29 -20.82 -10.92
N ASN A 31 -4.21 -21.59 -11.10
CA ASN A 31 -3.85 -22.19 -12.39
C ASN A 31 -4.89 -23.22 -12.88
N ASP A 32 -5.52 -23.93 -11.95
CA ASP A 32 -6.61 -24.87 -12.20
C ASP A 32 -7.96 -24.14 -12.43
N SER A 33 -7.95 -22.80 -12.48
CA SER A 33 -9.14 -21.95 -12.59
C SER A 33 -10.11 -22.03 -11.39
N ASP A 34 -9.70 -22.64 -10.28
CA ASP A 34 -10.41 -22.60 -9.00
C ASP A 34 -10.09 -21.29 -8.26
N TYR A 35 -10.63 -20.19 -8.79
CA TYR A 35 -10.36 -18.85 -8.26
C TYR A 35 -10.93 -18.65 -6.86
N ILE A 36 -12.05 -19.31 -6.52
CA ILE A 36 -12.64 -19.25 -5.17
C ILE A 36 -11.73 -19.96 -4.17
N GLY A 37 -11.25 -21.15 -4.48
CA GLY A 37 -10.29 -21.85 -3.63
C GLY A 37 -8.97 -21.12 -3.49
N ALA A 38 -8.49 -20.44 -4.56
CA ALA A 38 -7.31 -19.58 -4.50
C ALA A 38 -7.54 -18.39 -3.56
N ILE A 39 -8.68 -17.67 -3.66
CA ILE A 39 -9.03 -16.55 -2.79
C ILE A 39 -9.01 -16.98 -1.32
N GLN A 40 -9.65 -18.11 -0.99
CA GLN A 40 -9.72 -18.60 0.38
C GLN A 40 -8.33 -18.83 0.99
N LEU A 41 -7.41 -19.44 0.23
CA LEU A 41 -6.05 -19.70 0.69
C LEU A 41 -5.23 -18.40 0.81
N TYR A 42 -5.34 -17.47 -0.15
CA TYR A 42 -4.67 -16.19 -0.04
C TYR A 42 -5.20 -15.36 1.13
N GLU A 43 -6.53 -15.33 1.36
CA GLU A 43 -7.12 -14.64 2.52
C GLU A 43 -6.70 -15.26 3.86
N GLN A 44 -6.52 -16.58 3.93
CA GLN A 44 -5.93 -17.22 5.11
C GLN A 44 -4.52 -16.70 5.38
N ILE A 45 -3.66 -16.60 4.35
CA ILE A 45 -2.31 -16.05 4.50
C ILE A 45 -2.37 -14.59 4.99
N VAL A 46 -3.29 -13.78 4.44
CA VAL A 46 -3.49 -12.39 4.87
C VAL A 46 -3.95 -12.32 6.33
N SER A 47 -4.83 -13.24 6.78
CA SER A 47 -5.31 -13.30 8.17
C SER A 47 -4.21 -13.69 9.17
N GLU A 48 -3.14 -14.33 8.72
CA GLU A 48 -1.93 -14.64 9.49
C GLU A 48 -0.93 -13.45 9.51
N GLU A 49 -1.40 -12.26 9.12
CA GLU A 49 -0.64 -10.99 9.07
C GLU A 49 0.56 -11.00 8.11
N TRP A 50 0.67 -12.02 7.24
CA TRP A 50 1.70 -12.05 6.22
C TRP A 50 1.32 -11.15 5.04
N GLN A 51 2.24 -10.28 4.64
CA GLN A 51 2.02 -9.32 3.56
C GLN A 51 3.18 -9.33 2.57
N SER A 52 2.84 -9.45 1.28
CA SER A 52 3.78 -9.24 0.18
C SER A 52 3.07 -8.70 -1.05
N GLY A 53 3.79 -7.98 -1.90
CA GLY A 53 3.23 -7.47 -3.15
C GLY A 53 2.72 -8.59 -4.06
N TYR A 54 3.42 -9.73 -4.12
CA TYR A 54 3.00 -10.90 -4.90
C TYR A 54 1.74 -11.56 -4.35
N LEU A 55 1.59 -11.66 -3.02
CA LEU A 55 0.39 -12.18 -2.39
C LEU A 55 -0.84 -11.38 -2.79
N PHE A 56 -0.80 -10.07 -2.58
CA PHE A 56 -1.91 -9.19 -2.92
C PHE A 56 -2.15 -9.08 -4.43
N TYR A 57 -1.11 -9.17 -5.26
CA TYR A 57 -1.25 -9.23 -6.71
C TYR A 57 -2.04 -10.46 -7.16
N ASN A 58 -1.67 -11.65 -6.68
CA ASN A 58 -2.34 -12.89 -7.03
C ASN A 58 -3.76 -12.98 -6.45
N LEU A 59 -3.97 -12.46 -5.24
CA LEU A 59 -5.31 -12.30 -4.66
C LEU A 59 -6.17 -11.35 -5.51
N GLY A 60 -5.61 -10.23 -5.96
CA GLY A 60 -6.26 -9.28 -6.86
C GLY A 60 -6.65 -9.91 -8.20
N ASN A 61 -5.77 -10.72 -8.79
CA ASN A 61 -6.05 -11.46 -10.00
C ASN A 61 -7.20 -12.47 -9.78
N SER A 62 -7.21 -13.17 -8.65
CA SER A 62 -8.26 -14.15 -8.32
C SER A 62 -9.62 -13.48 -8.14
N TYR A 63 -9.69 -12.34 -7.43
CA TYR A 63 -10.90 -11.54 -7.32
C TYR A 63 -11.37 -11.03 -8.69
N PHE A 64 -10.45 -10.53 -9.52
CA PHE A 64 -10.77 -10.05 -10.86
C PHE A 64 -11.41 -11.15 -11.71
N ARG A 65 -10.86 -12.37 -11.68
CA ARG A 65 -11.38 -13.52 -12.43
C ARG A 65 -12.77 -13.94 -11.94
N GLN A 66 -13.14 -13.65 -10.70
CA GLN A 66 -14.47 -13.87 -10.14
C GLN A 66 -15.44 -12.70 -10.36
N GLY A 67 -14.99 -11.61 -11.01
CA GLY A 67 -15.83 -10.41 -11.21
C GLY A 67 -16.00 -9.56 -9.95
N MET A 68 -15.22 -9.81 -8.89
CA MET A 68 -15.21 -9.08 -7.64
C MET A 68 -14.28 -7.86 -7.76
N PHE A 69 -14.72 -6.85 -8.54
CA PHE A 69 -13.83 -5.77 -8.96
C PHE A 69 -13.42 -4.85 -7.82
N GLY A 70 -14.29 -4.57 -6.85
CA GLY A 70 -13.96 -3.77 -5.67
C GLY A 70 -12.85 -4.41 -4.84
N GLN A 71 -12.94 -5.73 -4.55
CA GLN A 71 -11.93 -6.48 -3.83
C GLN A 71 -10.62 -6.55 -4.63
N SER A 72 -10.71 -6.73 -5.95
CA SER A 72 -9.55 -6.74 -6.85
C SER A 72 -8.78 -5.43 -6.79
N ILE A 73 -9.49 -4.29 -6.90
CA ILE A 73 -8.91 -2.95 -6.80
C ILE A 73 -8.24 -2.73 -5.44
N TRP A 74 -8.89 -3.17 -4.35
CA TRP A 74 -8.29 -3.12 -3.02
C TRP A 74 -6.99 -3.92 -2.96
N ALA A 75 -6.99 -5.16 -3.43
CA ALA A 75 -5.83 -6.03 -3.40
C ALA A 75 -4.67 -5.48 -4.26
N TYR A 76 -4.96 -4.94 -5.45
CA TYR A 76 -3.93 -4.31 -6.28
C TYR A 76 -3.36 -3.03 -5.64
N ASN A 77 -4.17 -2.21 -4.96
CA ASN A 77 -3.66 -1.05 -4.23
C ASN A 77 -2.73 -1.48 -3.07
N LYS A 78 -3.08 -2.53 -2.31
CA LYS A 78 -2.18 -3.15 -1.31
C LYS A 78 -0.89 -3.65 -1.95
N ALA A 79 -0.99 -4.35 -3.07
CA ALA A 79 0.17 -4.86 -3.80
C ALA A 79 1.08 -3.73 -4.28
N LEU A 80 0.51 -2.64 -4.79
CA LEU A 80 1.24 -1.48 -5.28
C LEU A 80 1.97 -0.73 -4.16
N LYS A 81 1.34 -0.62 -2.98
CA LYS A 81 1.98 -0.02 -1.78
C LYS A 81 3.23 -0.82 -1.35
N LEU A 82 3.19 -2.15 -1.47
CA LEU A 82 4.30 -3.05 -1.11
C LEU A 82 5.32 -3.24 -2.24
N SER A 83 4.92 -3.09 -3.50
CA SER A 83 5.76 -3.32 -4.68
C SER A 83 5.49 -2.26 -5.77
N PRO A 84 5.87 -0.99 -5.54
CA PRO A 84 5.47 0.14 -6.39
C PRO A 84 6.05 0.11 -7.81
N ARG A 85 7.11 -0.65 -8.05
CA ARG A 85 7.77 -0.79 -9.36
C ARG A 85 7.26 -1.96 -10.19
N PHE A 86 6.32 -2.76 -9.67
CA PHE A 86 5.81 -3.92 -10.40
C PHE A 86 4.71 -3.47 -11.38
N GLU A 87 5.11 -3.25 -12.64
CA GLU A 87 4.24 -2.68 -13.69
C GLU A 87 2.96 -3.50 -13.95
N ASN A 88 3.01 -4.84 -13.83
CA ASN A 88 1.82 -5.66 -14.00
C ASN A 88 0.71 -5.33 -12.98
N ILE A 89 1.07 -4.88 -11.78
CA ILE A 89 0.06 -4.45 -10.78
C ILE A 89 -0.66 -3.20 -11.29
N LYS A 90 0.08 -2.22 -11.80
CA LYS A 90 -0.48 -0.97 -12.33
C LYS A 90 -1.41 -1.25 -13.50
N TYR A 91 -0.95 -2.07 -14.43
CA TYR A 91 -1.72 -2.46 -15.62
C TYR A 91 -3.03 -3.16 -15.23
N ASN A 92 -2.97 -4.16 -14.33
CA ASN A 92 -4.16 -4.88 -13.89
C ASN A 92 -5.11 -4.00 -13.06
N LEU A 93 -4.57 -3.07 -12.24
CA LEU A 93 -5.36 -2.08 -11.52
C LEU A 93 -6.13 -1.15 -12.47
N GLU A 94 -5.49 -0.69 -13.56
CA GLU A 94 -6.16 0.12 -14.59
C GLU A 94 -7.29 -0.67 -15.27
N ILE A 95 -7.05 -1.94 -15.60
CA ILE A 95 -8.10 -2.82 -16.16
C ILE A 95 -9.25 -2.98 -15.16
N ALA A 96 -8.96 -3.25 -13.87
CA ALA A 96 -9.99 -3.40 -12.85
C ALA A 96 -10.80 -2.10 -12.69
N ASN A 97 -10.13 -0.94 -12.64
CA ASN A 97 -10.78 0.37 -12.59
C ASN A 97 -11.64 0.64 -13.85
N SER A 98 -11.32 0.03 -14.99
CA SER A 98 -12.16 0.16 -16.20
C SER A 98 -13.49 -0.59 -16.11
N LYS A 99 -13.65 -1.52 -15.16
CA LYS A 99 -14.86 -2.35 -14.99
C LYS A 99 -15.88 -1.76 -14.01
N ILE A 100 -15.50 -0.81 -13.16
CA ILE A 100 -16.37 -0.22 -12.15
C ILE A 100 -17.25 0.91 -12.75
N LYS A 101 -18.36 1.18 -12.08
CA LYS A 101 -19.36 2.20 -12.50
C LYS A 101 -18.90 3.61 -12.13
N ASP A 102 -18.45 3.80 -10.90
CA ASP A 102 -18.11 5.12 -10.34
C ASP A 102 -16.64 5.47 -10.65
N ARG A 103 -16.40 5.83 -11.92
CA ARG A 103 -15.07 6.28 -12.34
C ARG A 103 -14.87 7.73 -11.94
N VAL A 104 -13.98 7.96 -10.99
CA VAL A 104 -13.57 9.32 -10.66
C VAL A 104 -12.42 9.72 -11.58
N THR A 105 -12.71 10.62 -12.52
CA THR A 105 -11.64 11.28 -13.30
C THR A 105 -11.22 12.53 -12.55
N LEU A 106 -10.02 12.47 -11.94
CA LEU A 106 -9.42 13.66 -11.34
C LEU A 106 -8.97 14.63 -12.44
N PRO A 107 -9.11 15.94 -12.24
CA PRO A 107 -8.48 16.90 -13.13
C PRO A 107 -6.98 16.68 -13.16
N PRO A 108 -6.31 16.98 -14.30
CA PRO A 108 -4.88 16.84 -14.40
C PRO A 108 -4.18 17.76 -13.39
N GLU A 109 -3.34 17.17 -12.55
CA GLU A 109 -2.53 17.93 -11.61
C GLU A 109 -1.44 18.73 -12.32
N PHE A 110 -0.99 19.79 -11.65
CA PHE A 110 0.15 20.58 -12.14
C PHE A 110 1.37 19.66 -12.31
N PHE A 111 2.11 19.83 -13.40
CA PHE A 111 3.16 18.89 -13.82
C PHE A 111 4.24 18.62 -12.75
N LEU A 112 4.62 19.62 -11.94
CA LEU A 112 5.60 19.44 -10.85
C LEU A 112 5.02 18.59 -9.71
N VAL A 113 3.73 18.74 -9.40
CA VAL A 113 3.04 17.92 -8.39
C VAL A 113 2.99 16.46 -8.87
N ASN A 114 2.60 16.26 -10.13
CA ASN A 114 2.57 14.92 -10.73
C ASN A 114 3.96 14.27 -10.78
N PHE A 115 5.02 15.06 -11.11
CA PHE A 115 6.39 14.58 -11.04
C PHE A 115 6.79 14.17 -9.62
N TYR A 116 6.47 15.00 -8.61
CA TYR A 116 6.76 14.70 -7.21
C TYR A 116 6.03 13.43 -6.74
N ILE A 117 4.73 13.29 -7.05
CA ILE A 117 3.94 12.09 -6.70
C ILE A 117 4.55 10.84 -7.34
N LYS A 118 4.94 10.90 -8.61
CA LYS A 118 5.60 9.78 -9.30
C LYS A 118 6.95 9.43 -8.68
N LEU A 119 7.75 10.43 -8.33
CA LEU A 119 9.04 10.22 -7.67
C LEU A 119 8.84 9.58 -6.28
N LYS A 120 7.95 10.14 -5.48
CA LYS A 120 7.60 9.68 -4.13
C LYS A 120 7.10 8.24 -4.14
N SER A 121 6.21 7.89 -5.08
CA SER A 121 5.63 6.56 -5.22
C SER A 121 6.55 5.52 -5.84
N TYR A 122 7.75 5.90 -6.33
CA TYR A 122 8.67 4.97 -6.97
C TYR A 122 9.35 4.02 -5.99
N PHE A 123 9.57 4.48 -4.75
CA PHE A 123 10.17 3.69 -3.67
C PHE A 123 9.20 3.57 -2.50
N THR A 124 9.31 2.48 -1.75
CA THR A 124 8.61 2.31 -0.47
C THR A 124 9.22 3.22 0.60
N PHE A 125 8.49 3.45 1.70
CA PHE A 125 8.97 4.21 2.86
C PHE A 125 10.33 3.71 3.37
N PHE A 126 10.48 2.40 3.54
CA PHE A 126 11.72 1.80 4.04
C PHE A 126 12.89 1.93 3.04
N GLU A 127 12.62 1.88 1.73
CA GLU A 127 13.64 2.10 0.71
C GLU A 127 14.15 3.55 0.72
N TRP A 128 13.26 4.53 0.90
CA TRP A 128 13.66 5.93 1.08
C TRP A 128 14.55 6.12 2.31
N LEU A 129 14.18 5.51 3.46
CA LEU A 129 15.00 5.54 4.67
C LEU A 129 16.36 4.86 4.47
N PHE A 130 16.39 3.73 3.79
CA PHE A 130 17.65 3.02 3.47
C PHE A 130 18.56 3.89 2.60
N LEU A 131 18.02 4.51 1.54
CA LEU A 131 18.79 5.42 0.68
C LEU A 131 19.32 6.63 1.46
N CYS A 132 18.52 7.21 2.34
CA CYS A 132 18.93 8.29 3.23
C CYS A 132 20.10 7.84 4.11
N GLY A 133 19.96 6.70 4.80
CA GLY A 133 21.02 6.14 5.65
C GLY A 133 22.32 5.84 4.90
N LEU A 134 22.20 5.31 3.68
CA LEU A 134 23.34 5.06 2.79
C LEU A 134 24.10 6.35 2.44
N LEU A 135 23.35 7.41 2.07
CA LEU A 135 23.97 8.69 1.74
C LEU A 135 24.64 9.36 2.94
N VAL A 136 24.05 9.25 4.13
CA VAL A 136 24.65 9.73 5.38
C VAL A 136 25.94 8.96 5.68
N PHE A 137 25.90 7.63 5.54
CA PHE A 137 27.07 6.77 5.74
C PHE A 137 28.22 7.12 4.77
N LEU A 138 27.91 7.30 3.49
CA LEU A 138 28.89 7.72 2.49
C LEU A 138 29.45 9.10 2.79
N SER A 139 28.63 10.06 3.18
CA SER A 139 29.06 11.41 3.56
C SER A 139 30.03 11.37 4.74
N ALA A 140 29.70 10.61 5.79
CA ALA A 140 30.57 10.41 6.97
C ALA A 140 31.89 9.71 6.61
N SER A 141 31.84 8.69 5.75
CA SER A 141 33.03 7.99 5.26
C SER A 141 33.94 8.91 4.49
N PHE A 142 33.41 9.70 3.55
CA PHE A 142 34.19 10.72 2.81
C PHE A 142 34.82 11.75 3.77
N PHE A 143 34.10 12.19 4.77
CA PHE A 143 34.63 13.12 5.79
C PHE A 143 35.81 12.49 6.56
N MET A 144 35.69 11.24 6.98
CA MET A 144 36.70 10.54 7.76
C MET A 144 37.96 10.27 6.93
N PHE A 145 37.80 9.79 5.69
CA PHE A 145 38.91 9.48 4.80
C PHE A 145 39.55 10.71 4.15
N SER A 146 38.83 11.85 4.09
CA SER A 146 39.38 13.07 3.51
C SER A 146 40.62 13.60 4.18
N LYS A 147 40.75 13.34 5.48
CA LYS A 147 41.92 13.78 6.27
C LYS A 147 43.19 12.96 5.99
N VAL A 148 43.05 11.76 5.43
CA VAL A 148 44.16 10.78 5.30
C VAL A 148 44.58 10.56 3.85
N LEU A 149 43.63 10.53 2.89
CA LEU A 149 43.85 9.99 1.55
C LEU A 149 43.70 11.00 0.41
N ILE A 150 43.11 12.17 0.63
CA ILE A 150 42.68 13.03 -0.49
C ILE A 150 43.38 14.41 -0.40
N SER A 151 44.17 14.74 -1.45
CA SER A 151 44.88 16.02 -1.57
C SER A 151 43.97 17.22 -1.89
N ASN A 152 42.77 16.99 -2.52
CA ASN A 152 41.92 18.09 -2.95
C ASN A 152 40.69 18.24 -2.02
N ILE A 153 40.88 18.99 -0.94
CA ILE A 153 39.87 19.23 0.12
C ILE A 153 38.61 19.92 -0.40
N ILE A 154 38.71 20.73 -1.49
CA ILE A 154 37.54 21.45 -2.04
C ILE A 154 36.55 20.50 -2.70
N VAL A 155 37.07 19.54 -3.48
CA VAL A 155 36.22 18.52 -4.12
C VAL A 155 35.52 17.67 -3.07
N VAL A 156 36.23 17.25 -2.05
CA VAL A 156 35.67 16.44 -0.96
C VAL A 156 34.57 17.18 -0.21
N ARG A 157 34.79 18.42 0.16
CA ARG A 157 33.77 19.26 0.82
C ARG A 157 32.51 19.40 -0.04
N ARG A 158 32.66 19.62 -1.36
CA ARG A 158 31.52 19.68 -2.28
C ARG A 158 30.75 18.35 -2.32
N LEU A 159 31.45 17.22 -2.41
CA LEU A 159 30.82 15.90 -2.39
C LEU A 159 30.04 15.63 -1.09
N ILE A 160 30.66 15.95 0.06
CA ILE A 160 30.00 15.82 1.37
C ILE A 160 28.74 16.69 1.41
N LEU A 161 28.79 17.93 0.96
CA LEU A 161 27.62 18.81 0.92
C LEU A 161 26.53 18.27 0.01
N ILE A 162 26.87 17.77 -1.19
CA ILE A 162 25.88 17.18 -2.12
C ILE A 162 25.23 15.95 -1.50
N LEU A 163 26.02 15.02 -0.93
CA LEU A 163 25.50 13.80 -0.30
C LEU A 163 24.62 14.12 0.90
N SER A 164 25.05 15.06 1.75
CA SER A 164 24.26 15.47 2.93
C SER A 164 22.96 16.16 2.53
N PHE A 165 23.01 17.03 1.51
CA PHE A 165 21.80 17.69 0.99
C PHE A 165 20.83 16.66 0.36
N SER A 166 21.35 15.72 -0.44
CA SER A 166 20.51 14.64 -1.00
C SER A 166 19.89 13.76 0.08
N ALA A 167 20.64 13.43 1.13
CA ALA A 167 20.13 12.68 2.27
C ALA A 167 19.00 13.45 2.97
N PHE A 168 19.15 14.76 3.15
CA PHE A 168 18.12 15.62 3.72
C PHE A 168 16.84 15.64 2.88
N VAL A 169 16.96 15.77 1.55
CA VAL A 169 15.82 15.73 0.63
C VAL A 169 15.11 14.37 0.70
N PHE A 170 15.85 13.26 0.70
CA PHE A 170 15.26 11.92 0.82
C PHE A 170 14.57 11.71 2.17
N HIS A 171 15.12 12.28 3.23
CA HIS A 171 14.47 12.27 4.54
C HIS A 171 13.14 13.04 4.52
N LEU A 172 13.09 14.18 3.85
CA LEU A 172 11.83 14.94 3.69
C LEU A 172 10.78 14.14 2.92
N ILE A 173 11.17 13.43 1.85
CA ILE A 173 10.24 12.56 1.10
C ILE A 173 9.73 11.43 2.00
N ALA A 174 10.61 10.75 2.74
CA ALA A 174 10.21 9.69 3.67
C ALA A 174 9.28 10.22 4.77
N PHE A 175 9.57 11.41 5.30
CA PHE A 175 8.74 12.05 6.30
C PHE A 175 7.35 12.42 5.76
N ASP A 176 7.27 12.90 4.52
CA ASP A 176 5.99 13.18 3.87
C ASP A 176 5.15 11.90 3.67
N ILE A 177 5.77 10.78 3.26
CA ILE A 177 5.11 9.47 3.20
C ILE A 177 4.59 9.04 4.58
N PHE A 178 5.41 9.20 5.61
CA PHE A 178 5.01 8.88 6.99
C PHE A 178 3.82 9.72 7.47
N LEU A 179 3.79 11.01 7.15
CA LEU A 179 2.68 11.90 7.50
C LEU A 179 1.40 11.51 6.77
N GLU A 180 1.49 11.16 5.49
CA GLU A 180 0.35 10.72 4.68
C GLU A 180 -0.22 9.40 5.23
N ASP A 181 0.61 8.39 5.44
CA ASP A 181 0.20 7.11 6.04
C ASP A 181 -0.40 7.26 7.45
N SER A 182 0.03 8.29 8.21
CA SER A 182 -0.46 8.54 9.56
C SER A 182 -1.78 9.33 9.59
N LYS A 183 -2.05 10.14 8.57
CA LYS A 183 -3.19 11.06 8.53
C LYS A 183 -4.33 10.57 7.65
N GLU A 184 -4.02 9.86 6.58
CA GLU A 184 -5.00 9.49 5.57
C GLU A 184 -5.13 7.98 5.48
N THR A 185 -6.15 7.45 6.10
CA THR A 185 -6.56 6.07 5.89
C THR A 185 -7.51 6.03 4.70
N HIS A 186 -7.11 5.36 3.64
CA HIS A 186 -7.97 5.16 2.47
C HIS A 186 -8.65 3.79 2.51
N GLY A 187 -9.80 3.70 1.86
CA GLY A 187 -10.50 2.44 1.68
C GLY A 187 -11.15 2.32 0.31
N ILE A 188 -11.46 1.09 -0.07
CA ILE A 188 -12.18 0.75 -1.30
C ILE A 188 -13.51 0.13 -0.92
N ILE A 189 -14.59 0.65 -1.49
CA ILE A 189 -15.92 0.04 -1.40
C ILE A 189 -15.90 -1.30 -2.14
N ILE A 190 -16.32 -2.38 -1.47
CA ILE A 190 -16.18 -3.74 -2.00
C ILE A 190 -17.49 -4.38 -2.43
N PHE A 191 -18.60 -3.63 -2.39
CA PHE A 191 -19.92 -4.09 -2.85
C PHE A 191 -20.60 -3.00 -3.68
N ASP A 192 -21.49 -3.43 -4.57
CA ASP A 192 -22.38 -2.55 -5.30
C ASP A 192 -23.52 -2.06 -4.39
N ASN A 193 -24.06 -0.88 -4.72
CA ASN A 193 -25.24 -0.29 -4.09
C ASN A 193 -25.12 -0.13 -2.56
N VAL A 194 -23.94 0.26 -2.07
CA VAL A 194 -23.72 0.56 -0.66
C VAL A 194 -24.35 1.88 -0.30
N HIS A 195 -25.33 1.86 0.61
CA HIS A 195 -25.98 3.06 1.09
C HIS A 195 -25.09 3.81 2.07
N ALA A 196 -24.92 5.09 1.82
CA ALA A 196 -24.20 6.03 2.67
C ALA A 196 -25.23 6.87 3.46
N PHE A 197 -24.96 7.11 4.75
CA PHE A 197 -25.90 7.69 5.70
C PHE A 197 -25.31 8.97 6.32
N SER A 198 -26.19 9.84 6.84
CA SER A 198 -25.80 11.07 7.53
C SER A 198 -25.24 10.82 8.96
N GLY A 199 -25.37 9.62 9.50
CA GLY A 199 -24.91 9.21 10.81
C GLY A 199 -24.64 7.71 10.91
N PRO A 200 -24.02 7.22 12.02
CA PRO A 200 -23.64 5.82 12.20
C PRO A 200 -24.84 4.93 12.57
N PHE A 201 -25.94 5.03 11.81
CA PHE A 201 -27.15 4.24 11.99
C PHE A 201 -27.93 4.13 10.68
N LYS A 202 -28.69 3.02 10.53
CA LYS A 202 -29.54 2.79 9.35
C LYS A 202 -30.90 3.45 9.54
N GLY A 203 -31.34 4.22 8.54
CA GLY A 203 -32.66 4.82 8.48
C GLY A 203 -32.92 5.37 7.08
N GLU A 204 -34.15 5.23 6.57
CA GLU A 204 -34.48 5.75 5.23
C GLU A 204 -34.30 7.27 5.14
N SER A 205 -34.70 8.01 6.19
CA SER A 205 -34.57 9.47 6.27
C SER A 205 -33.10 9.95 6.42
N THR A 206 -32.17 9.05 6.72
CA THR A 206 -30.74 9.36 6.90
C THR A 206 -29.89 8.96 5.72
N ARG A 207 -30.46 8.27 4.74
CA ARG A 207 -29.77 7.88 3.52
C ARG A 207 -29.47 9.10 2.64
N LEU A 208 -28.19 9.31 2.32
CA LEU A 208 -27.72 10.44 1.52
C LEU A 208 -27.56 10.06 0.04
N PHE A 209 -26.75 9.04 -0.22
CA PHE A 209 -26.45 8.57 -1.57
C PHE A 209 -26.05 7.08 -1.55
N THR A 210 -25.73 6.56 -2.72
CA THR A 210 -25.30 5.17 -2.90
C THR A 210 -23.94 5.15 -3.56
N LEU A 211 -23.07 4.25 -3.10
CA LEU A 211 -21.73 3.98 -3.63
C LEU A 211 -21.69 2.62 -4.29
N ASN A 212 -20.90 2.50 -5.35
CA ASN A 212 -20.65 1.23 -5.99
C ASN A 212 -19.25 0.69 -5.66
N GLU A 213 -19.04 -0.60 -5.94
CA GLU A 213 -17.75 -1.24 -5.74
C GLU A 213 -16.62 -0.52 -6.50
N GLY A 214 -15.43 -0.53 -5.93
CA GLY A 214 -14.24 0.12 -6.47
C GLY A 214 -14.11 1.60 -6.14
N THR A 215 -15.16 2.26 -5.59
CA THR A 215 -15.08 3.66 -5.18
C THR A 215 -14.03 3.82 -4.08
N LYS A 216 -13.02 4.66 -4.32
CA LYS A 216 -11.99 5.01 -3.33
C LYS A 216 -12.49 6.15 -2.45
N VAL A 217 -12.33 5.99 -1.14
CA VAL A 217 -12.74 6.98 -0.13
C VAL A 217 -11.64 7.16 0.91
N SER A 218 -11.60 8.33 1.55
CA SER A 218 -10.80 8.55 2.77
C SER A 218 -11.64 8.20 3.99
N VAL A 219 -11.07 7.44 4.93
CA VAL A 219 -11.70 7.07 6.19
C VAL A 219 -11.29 8.11 7.25
N LEU A 220 -12.26 8.85 7.77
CA LEU A 220 -12.01 9.94 8.74
C LEU A 220 -11.98 9.43 10.17
N GLN A 221 -12.97 8.60 10.54
CA GLN A 221 -13.07 8.03 11.89
C GLN A 221 -13.87 6.73 11.89
N ASN A 222 -13.70 5.98 12.98
CA ASN A 222 -14.43 4.75 13.27
C ASN A 222 -15.32 4.93 14.49
N GLN A 223 -16.60 4.55 14.37
CA GLN A 223 -17.54 4.52 15.49
C GLN A 223 -18.30 3.20 15.50
N GLY A 224 -17.88 2.28 16.35
CA GLY A 224 -18.46 0.94 16.43
C GLY A 224 -18.34 0.19 15.11
N ASN A 225 -19.46 -0.15 14.47
CA ASN A 225 -19.49 -0.87 13.20
C ASN A 225 -19.60 0.07 11.97
N TRP A 226 -19.21 1.33 12.10
CA TRP A 226 -19.35 2.34 11.07
C TRP A 226 -18.05 3.11 10.84
N PHE A 227 -17.78 3.41 9.58
CA PHE A 227 -16.76 4.38 9.18
C PHE A 227 -17.42 5.67 8.70
N GLU A 228 -16.94 6.82 9.20
CA GLU A 228 -17.16 8.09 8.51
C GLU A 228 -16.18 8.18 7.35
N ILE A 229 -16.70 8.39 6.18
CA ILE A 229 -15.92 8.49 4.95
C ILE A 229 -16.01 9.89 4.34
N PHE A 230 -14.97 10.24 3.59
CA PHE A 230 -14.90 11.44 2.78
C PHE A 230 -14.64 11.07 1.33
N LEU A 231 -15.47 11.58 0.44
CA LEU A 231 -15.36 11.38 -1.00
C LEU A 231 -14.53 12.47 -1.66
N LEU A 232 -13.95 12.16 -2.79
CA LEU A 232 -13.23 13.15 -3.62
C LEU A 232 -14.14 14.27 -4.13
N SER A 233 -15.47 14.05 -4.18
CA SER A 233 -16.49 15.06 -4.47
C SER A 233 -16.69 16.10 -3.35
N GLY A 234 -16.09 15.88 -2.17
CA GLY A 234 -16.20 16.75 -1.00
C GLY A 234 -17.33 16.35 -0.03
N GLU A 235 -18.05 15.27 -0.29
CA GLU A 235 -19.15 14.79 0.54
C GLU A 235 -18.65 13.90 1.67
N LYS A 236 -19.33 13.98 2.83
CA LYS A 236 -19.12 13.11 3.99
C LYS A 236 -20.33 12.22 4.22
N ALA A 237 -20.07 11.00 4.63
CA ALA A 237 -21.12 10.07 4.98
C ALA A 237 -20.61 8.94 5.89
N TRP A 238 -21.55 8.18 6.44
CA TRP A 238 -21.27 6.98 7.24
C TRP A 238 -21.66 5.74 6.47
N ILE A 239 -20.76 4.72 6.49
CA ILE A 239 -21.00 3.42 5.88
C ILE A 239 -20.63 2.30 6.88
N PRO A 240 -21.28 1.12 6.79
CA PRO A 240 -20.88 -0.04 7.60
C PRO A 240 -19.46 -0.51 7.24
N ILE A 241 -18.66 -0.86 8.27
CA ILE A 241 -17.27 -1.30 8.08
C ILE A 241 -17.12 -2.55 7.20
N GLU A 242 -18.13 -3.41 7.17
CA GLU A 242 -18.16 -4.61 6.32
C GLU A 242 -18.23 -4.31 4.81
N LYS A 243 -18.56 -3.07 4.44
CA LYS A 243 -18.72 -2.63 3.05
C LYS A 243 -17.45 -2.04 2.42
N ILE A 244 -16.40 -1.92 3.20
CA ILE A 244 -15.15 -1.29 2.80
C ILE A 244 -13.97 -2.14 3.26
N LYS A 245 -12.92 -2.20 2.44
CA LYS A 245 -11.60 -2.71 2.84
C LYS A 245 -10.60 -1.56 2.87
N VAL A 246 -9.89 -1.41 3.98
CA VAL A 246 -8.87 -0.37 4.21
C VAL A 246 -7.55 -0.77 3.52
N ILE A 247 -6.87 0.24 2.88
CA ILE A 247 -5.60 0.07 2.16
C ILE A 247 -4.41 0.29 3.09
#